data_43cc9a2d4a0d87c49083f9b19066048e
#
_entry.id   43cc9a2d4a0d87c49083f9b19066048e
#
_cell.length_a   1.000
_cell.length_b   1.000
_cell.length_c   1.000
_cell.angle_alpha   90.00
_cell.angle_beta   90.00
_cell.angle_gamma   90.00
#
_symmetry.space_group_name_H-M   'P 1'
#
loop_
_entity.id
_entity.type
_entity.pdbx_description
1 polymer ?
#
loop_
_entity_poly.entity_id
_entity_poly.type
_entity_poly.pdbx_seq_one_letter_code
_entity_poly.pdbx_strand_id
1 'polypeptide(L)'
;MIDDIAIQRMALTAFEAASDPSRWAVFADEVRRGFGASSVYFWAPSALGLPDKVWWIESGADPAAKQEYTGQWGAQDPWALHAMGHRRSRAGRCFVGSQFLPWKELVRTDFYNEFGHRVGLKGVMSAMVEDGSRPGIAPLTKLALFREDGLPDFGAEQLRVFQALQPTLRRALHSYWAFQHLRLEGDAVEQTLEAMPTPVMVLRRDGTLHYANRAAKALEVRGVVQASAGRVTRIAQVGQARLQVALDLATIGLAQEVALWLPQPVGFSTAALHLTRLLPDSGISGHWPQAEVLAMVQLGNAALDKEARMQAVTARCRLTPAEVQVLKRLANGEAAETVAGANHVGVSTVRTHIRHLLEKTHCRRMVDLLRILGE
;
A
#
# COMPACT_ATOMS: atom_id res chain seq x y z
N MET A 1 34.15 14.15 -27.87
CA MET A 1 33.34 15.25 -27.26
C MET A 1 31.89 14.76 -27.15
N ILE A 2 31.26 14.89 -26.01
CA ILE A 2 29.84 14.56 -25.85
C ILE A 2 29.07 15.71 -26.45
N ASP A 3 28.20 15.44 -27.44
CA ASP A 3 27.42 16.48 -28.08
C ASP A 3 26.18 16.87 -27.24
N ASP A 4 25.66 18.08 -27.48
CA ASP A 4 24.50 18.60 -26.76
C ASP A 4 23.26 17.74 -26.98
N ILE A 5 23.13 17.07 -28.12
CA ILE A 5 22.03 16.18 -28.45
C ILE A 5 22.05 14.96 -27.54
N ALA A 6 23.23 14.38 -27.29
CA ALA A 6 23.38 13.25 -26.37
C ALA A 6 23.04 13.65 -24.92
N ILE A 7 23.43 14.85 -24.48
CA ILE A 7 23.11 15.37 -23.14
C ILE A 7 21.60 15.55 -22.99
N GLN A 8 20.95 16.17 -23.98
CA GLN A 8 19.48 16.38 -23.99
C GLN A 8 18.74 15.05 -23.96
N ARG A 9 19.20 14.05 -24.73
CA ARG A 9 18.60 12.71 -24.74
C ARG A 9 18.72 12.04 -23.39
N MET A 10 19.90 12.02 -22.75
CA MET A 10 20.07 11.49 -21.40
C MET A 10 19.15 12.18 -20.38
N ALA A 11 19.01 13.51 -20.47
CA ALA A 11 18.12 14.26 -19.61
C ALA A 11 16.66 13.86 -19.80
N LEU A 12 16.20 13.72 -21.05
CA LEU A 12 14.85 13.30 -21.38
C LEU A 12 14.58 11.87 -20.88
N THR A 13 15.49 10.94 -21.17
CA THR A 13 15.36 9.53 -20.71
C THR A 13 15.31 9.44 -19.19
N ALA A 14 16.10 10.24 -18.47
CA ALA A 14 16.03 10.29 -17.01
C ALA A 14 14.65 10.77 -16.51
N PHE A 15 14.02 11.77 -17.16
CA PHE A 15 12.67 12.21 -16.82
C PHE A 15 11.61 11.16 -17.15
N GLU A 16 11.71 10.47 -18.28
CA GLU A 16 10.82 9.36 -18.61
C GLU A 16 10.93 8.23 -17.59
N ALA A 17 12.14 7.94 -17.11
CA ALA A 17 12.42 6.93 -16.10
C ALA A 17 11.78 7.25 -14.74
N ALA A 18 11.39 8.50 -14.48
CA ALA A 18 10.66 8.86 -13.26
C ALA A 18 9.30 8.15 -13.17
N SER A 19 8.60 7.99 -14.30
CA SER A 19 7.28 7.34 -14.36
C SER A 19 7.33 5.90 -14.90
N ASP A 20 8.32 5.59 -15.75
CA ASP A 20 8.57 4.25 -16.30
C ASP A 20 9.93 3.71 -15.85
N PRO A 21 9.97 2.85 -14.82
CA PRO A 21 11.22 2.31 -14.28
C PRO A 21 12.11 1.58 -15.30
N SER A 22 11.53 1.04 -16.39
CA SER A 22 12.30 0.35 -17.43
C SER A 22 13.27 1.27 -18.19
N ARG A 23 12.97 2.58 -18.20
CA ARG A 23 13.79 3.60 -18.86
C ARG A 23 15.12 3.86 -18.15
N TRP A 24 15.29 3.48 -16.87
CA TRP A 24 16.58 3.60 -16.18
C TRP A 24 17.67 2.76 -16.83
N ALA A 25 17.34 1.58 -17.37
CA ALA A 25 18.32 0.76 -18.11
C ALA A 25 18.75 1.45 -19.43
N VAL A 26 17.80 2.09 -20.11
CA VAL A 26 18.09 2.88 -21.33
C VAL A 26 18.96 4.08 -20.99
N PHE A 27 18.66 4.80 -19.90
CA PHE A 27 19.47 5.91 -19.40
C PHE A 27 20.91 5.46 -19.10
N ALA A 28 21.09 4.33 -18.39
CA ALA A 28 22.41 3.81 -18.09
C ALA A 28 23.23 3.49 -19.37
N ASP A 29 22.57 2.92 -20.37
CA ASP A 29 23.23 2.62 -21.66
C ASP A 29 23.58 3.89 -22.46
N GLU A 30 22.73 4.90 -22.46
CA GLU A 30 23.01 6.20 -23.06
C GLU A 30 24.19 6.91 -22.38
N VAL A 31 24.23 6.88 -21.03
CA VAL A 31 25.36 7.40 -20.26
C VAL A 31 26.62 6.63 -20.59
N ARG A 32 26.58 5.30 -20.61
CA ARG A 32 27.73 4.46 -20.97
C ARG A 32 28.32 4.85 -22.34
N ARG A 33 27.47 4.92 -23.36
CA ARG A 33 27.90 5.26 -24.73
C ARG A 33 28.37 6.71 -24.84
N GLY A 34 27.63 7.65 -24.27
CA GLY A 34 27.93 9.08 -24.36
C GLY A 34 29.24 9.46 -23.70
N PHE A 35 29.59 8.82 -22.58
CA PHE A 35 30.86 9.05 -21.88
C PHE A 35 31.99 8.11 -22.32
N GLY A 36 31.75 7.16 -23.25
CA GLY A 36 32.73 6.17 -23.67
C GLY A 36 33.18 5.31 -22.49
N ALA A 37 32.25 4.95 -21.61
CA ALA A 37 32.54 4.05 -20.51
C ALA A 37 32.37 2.59 -20.94
N SER A 38 33.16 1.68 -20.36
CA SER A 38 33.02 0.24 -20.56
C SER A 38 31.78 -0.27 -19.83
N SER A 39 31.57 0.17 -18.58
CA SER A 39 30.39 -0.17 -17.78
C SER A 39 29.89 1.02 -16.94
N VAL A 40 28.61 0.96 -16.61
CA VAL A 40 27.89 1.94 -15.76
C VAL A 40 27.13 1.18 -14.70
N TYR A 41 27.21 1.66 -13.48
CA TYR A 41 26.45 1.20 -12.33
C TYR A 41 25.73 2.36 -11.68
N PHE A 42 24.41 2.21 -11.52
CA PHE A 42 23.55 3.16 -10.87
C PHE A 42 22.78 2.43 -9.78
N TRP A 43 23.01 2.78 -8.51
CA TRP A 43 22.56 1.97 -7.41
C TRP A 43 22.25 2.75 -6.14
N ALA A 44 21.30 2.22 -5.35
CA ALA A 44 20.96 2.64 -4.01
C ALA A 44 20.94 1.42 -3.08
N PRO A 45 21.74 1.38 -2.01
CA PRO A 45 21.91 0.20 -1.15
C PRO A 45 20.67 -0.09 -0.29
N SER A 46 19.81 0.89 -0.09
CA SER A 46 18.60 0.76 0.71
C SER A 46 17.49 1.50 0.00
N ALA A 47 16.80 0.81 -0.90
CA ALA A 47 15.67 1.37 -1.62
C ALA A 47 14.46 1.51 -0.68
N LEU A 48 13.78 2.65 -0.70
CA LEU A 48 12.53 2.89 0.03
C LEU A 48 12.62 2.72 1.55
N GLY A 49 13.81 2.90 2.12
CA GLY A 49 14.04 2.69 3.55
C GLY A 49 14.06 1.22 3.98
N LEU A 50 14.05 0.28 3.03
CA LEU A 50 14.12 -1.15 3.27
C LEU A 50 15.58 -1.61 3.11
N PRO A 51 16.27 -2.02 4.18
CA PRO A 51 17.70 -2.33 4.13
C PRO A 51 18.03 -3.50 3.21
N ASP A 52 17.09 -4.42 2.99
CA ASP A 52 17.29 -5.61 2.16
C ASP A 52 16.91 -5.40 0.68
N LYS A 53 16.40 -4.22 0.31
CA LYS A 53 16.04 -3.89 -1.07
C LYS A 53 17.11 -2.98 -1.69
N VAL A 54 18.02 -3.57 -2.43
CA VAL A 54 18.99 -2.84 -3.26
C VAL A 54 18.33 -2.48 -4.59
N TRP A 55 18.32 -1.19 -4.93
CA TRP A 55 17.97 -0.75 -6.28
C TRP A 55 19.24 -0.69 -7.11
N TRP A 56 19.23 -1.33 -8.28
CA TRP A 56 20.42 -1.51 -9.09
C TRP A 56 20.09 -1.49 -10.58
N ILE A 57 20.75 -0.62 -11.31
CA ILE A 57 20.69 -0.51 -12.76
C ILE A 57 22.12 -0.55 -13.29
N GLU A 58 22.35 -1.26 -14.39
CA GLU A 58 23.67 -1.41 -14.98
C GLU A 58 23.60 -1.44 -16.51
N SER A 59 24.72 -1.10 -17.15
CA SER A 59 24.96 -1.30 -18.57
C SER A 59 26.42 -1.64 -18.83
N GLY A 60 26.66 -2.65 -19.68
CA GLY A 60 27.99 -3.11 -20.01
C GLY A 60 28.71 -3.86 -18.90
N ALA A 61 28.03 -4.28 -17.86
CA ALA A 61 28.62 -5.00 -16.73
C ALA A 61 28.62 -6.50 -16.95
N ASP A 62 29.66 -7.16 -16.41
CA ASP A 62 29.68 -8.62 -16.27
C ASP A 62 28.89 -9.03 -15.03
N PRO A 63 27.85 -9.90 -15.16
CA PRO A 63 27.07 -10.36 -14.02
C PRO A 63 27.89 -11.08 -12.93
N ALA A 64 28.94 -11.82 -13.32
CA ALA A 64 29.82 -12.52 -12.38
C ALA A 64 30.64 -11.51 -11.56
N ALA A 65 31.21 -10.50 -12.22
CA ALA A 65 31.93 -9.41 -11.57
C ALA A 65 31.03 -8.62 -10.60
N LYS A 66 29.79 -8.39 -10.96
CA LYS A 66 28.81 -7.75 -10.07
C LYS A 66 28.57 -8.53 -8.79
N GLN A 67 28.35 -9.85 -8.89
CA GLN A 67 28.12 -10.70 -7.73
C GLN A 67 29.32 -10.70 -6.79
N GLU A 68 30.53 -10.79 -7.34
CA GLU A 68 31.77 -10.77 -6.57
C GLU A 68 32.01 -9.40 -5.91
N TYR A 69 31.76 -8.29 -6.62
CA TYR A 69 31.89 -6.95 -6.08
C TYR A 69 30.93 -6.73 -4.91
N THR A 70 29.65 -7.09 -5.08
CA THR A 70 28.65 -6.89 -4.02
C THR A 70 28.86 -7.79 -2.80
N GLY A 71 29.40 -9.00 -3.00
CA GLY A 71 29.63 -9.97 -1.94
C GLY A 71 30.92 -9.73 -1.13
N GLN A 72 31.97 -9.21 -1.78
CA GLN A 72 33.29 -9.15 -1.15
C GLN A 72 33.99 -7.79 -1.33
N TRP A 73 34.11 -7.31 -2.57
CA TRP A 73 35.03 -6.22 -2.89
C TRP A 73 34.48 -4.82 -2.71
N GLY A 74 33.15 -4.66 -2.70
CA GLY A 74 32.51 -3.34 -2.57
C GLY A 74 32.86 -2.61 -1.25
N ALA A 75 33.08 -3.36 -0.17
CA ALA A 75 33.51 -2.82 1.11
C ALA A 75 35.01 -2.44 1.13
N GLN A 76 35.81 -2.95 0.19
CA GLN A 76 37.24 -2.73 0.06
C GLN A 76 37.59 -1.83 -1.12
N ASP A 77 36.59 -1.36 -1.89
CA ASP A 77 36.79 -0.46 -3.02
C ASP A 77 37.42 0.87 -2.53
N PRO A 78 38.68 1.14 -2.90
CA PRO A 78 39.42 2.30 -2.40
C PRO A 78 38.81 3.63 -2.86
N TRP A 79 38.14 3.65 -4.01
CA TRP A 79 37.42 4.84 -4.48
C TRP A 79 36.14 5.08 -3.67
N ALA A 80 35.41 4.00 -3.33
CA ALA A 80 34.21 4.09 -2.48
C ALA A 80 34.58 4.52 -1.05
N LEU A 81 35.63 3.93 -0.47
CA LEU A 81 36.15 4.29 0.86
C LEU A 81 36.61 5.75 0.91
N HIS A 82 37.34 6.21 -0.10
CA HIS A 82 37.78 7.61 -0.17
C HIS A 82 36.61 8.58 -0.36
N ALA A 83 35.59 8.21 -1.15
CA ALA A 83 34.38 9.03 -1.32
C ALA A 83 33.58 9.14 -0.02
N MET A 84 33.49 8.08 0.79
CA MET A 84 32.76 8.09 2.07
C MET A 84 33.48 8.88 3.17
N GLY A 85 34.80 8.87 3.19
CA GLY A 85 35.61 9.50 4.27
C GLY A 85 35.72 11.02 4.22
N HIS A 86 35.19 11.72 3.25
CA HIS A 86 35.39 13.15 3.05
C HIS A 86 34.08 13.92 2.79
N ARG A 87 34.13 15.28 2.90
CA ARG A 87 33.04 16.21 2.50
C ARG A 87 32.51 16.01 1.06
N ARG A 88 33.00 14.99 0.35
CA ARG A 88 32.64 14.59 -1.03
C ARG A 88 31.40 13.71 -1.09
N SER A 89 30.95 13.16 0.05
CA SER A 89 29.71 12.37 0.17
C SER A 89 28.42 13.20 0.05
N ARG A 90 28.49 14.46 -0.39
CA ARG A 90 27.31 15.30 -0.54
C ARG A 90 26.65 15.09 -1.89
N ALA A 91 25.35 15.16 -1.91
CA ALA A 91 24.54 15.08 -3.12
C ALA A 91 25.00 16.05 -4.21
N GLY A 92 25.05 15.56 -5.45
CA GLY A 92 25.52 16.28 -6.65
C GLY A 92 27.04 16.38 -6.82
N ARG A 93 27.84 15.80 -5.92
CA ARG A 93 29.31 15.80 -6.07
C ARG A 93 29.76 14.69 -7.02
N CYS A 94 30.62 15.10 -7.95
CA CYS A 94 31.24 14.23 -8.92
C CYS A 94 32.77 14.27 -8.79
N PHE A 95 33.40 13.17 -9.15
CA PHE A 95 34.86 13.06 -9.15
C PHE A 95 35.35 12.05 -10.20
N VAL A 96 36.63 12.16 -10.58
CA VAL A 96 37.35 11.15 -11.28
C VAL A 96 38.32 10.48 -10.29
N GLY A 97 38.39 9.15 -10.30
CA GLY A 97 39.14 8.38 -9.29
C GLY A 97 40.60 8.71 -9.23
N SER A 98 41.25 8.95 -10.38
CA SER A 98 42.67 9.31 -10.47
C SER A 98 43.03 10.65 -9.79
N GLN A 99 42.05 11.52 -9.52
CA GLN A 99 42.30 12.80 -8.84
C GLN A 99 42.71 12.64 -7.36
N PHE A 100 42.43 11.48 -6.75
CA PHE A 100 42.76 11.21 -5.36
C PHE A 100 43.41 9.84 -5.13
N LEU A 101 43.28 8.91 -6.08
CA LEU A 101 43.97 7.63 -6.08
C LEU A 101 44.65 7.44 -7.42
N PRO A 102 45.92 7.87 -7.57
CA PRO A 102 46.66 7.70 -8.78
C PRO A 102 46.82 6.24 -9.15
N TRP A 103 46.92 5.94 -10.45
CA TRP A 103 47.08 4.58 -10.97
C TRP A 103 48.16 3.77 -10.24
N LYS A 104 49.33 4.39 -9.97
CA LYS A 104 50.46 3.74 -9.28
C LYS A 104 50.10 3.26 -7.85
N GLU A 105 49.14 3.87 -7.24
CA GLU A 105 48.65 3.50 -5.89
C GLU A 105 47.54 2.46 -6.00
N LEU A 106 46.59 2.63 -6.95
CA LEU A 106 45.53 1.66 -7.19
C LEU A 106 46.06 0.25 -7.43
N VAL A 107 47.07 0.10 -8.30
CA VAL A 107 47.68 -1.22 -8.65
C VAL A 107 48.41 -1.91 -7.48
N ARG A 108 48.59 -1.22 -6.35
CA ARG A 108 49.16 -1.79 -5.13
C ARG A 108 48.11 -2.30 -4.13
N THR A 109 46.86 -2.08 -4.43
CA THR A 109 45.75 -2.52 -3.55
C THR A 109 45.36 -3.97 -3.84
N ASP A 110 44.94 -4.69 -2.80
CA ASP A 110 44.39 -6.05 -2.95
C ASP A 110 43.11 -6.02 -3.82
N PHE A 111 42.31 -4.99 -3.68
CA PHE A 111 41.13 -4.74 -4.53
C PHE A 111 41.48 -4.79 -6.02
N TYR A 112 42.54 -4.10 -6.43
CA TYR A 112 42.93 -4.12 -7.83
C TYR A 112 43.55 -5.47 -8.24
N ASN A 113 44.47 -6.01 -7.46
CA ASN A 113 45.22 -7.22 -7.82
C ASN A 113 44.32 -8.46 -7.87
N GLU A 114 43.36 -8.58 -6.97
CA GLU A 114 42.53 -9.77 -6.90
C GLU A 114 41.21 -9.63 -7.67
N PHE A 115 40.69 -8.41 -7.84
CA PHE A 115 39.43 -8.14 -8.52
C PHE A 115 39.60 -7.22 -9.73
N GLY A 116 40.07 -5.99 -9.53
CA GLY A 116 40.07 -4.93 -10.54
C GLY A 116 40.84 -5.30 -11.81
N HIS A 117 42.00 -5.97 -11.68
CA HIS A 117 42.80 -6.42 -12.79
C HIS A 117 42.06 -7.46 -13.67
N ARG A 118 41.35 -8.40 -13.06
CA ARG A 118 40.58 -9.44 -13.79
C ARG A 118 39.45 -8.88 -14.61
N VAL A 119 38.79 -7.83 -14.11
CA VAL A 119 37.66 -7.16 -14.79
C VAL A 119 38.14 -5.97 -15.64
N GLY A 120 39.46 -5.83 -15.84
CA GLY A 120 40.05 -4.76 -16.66
C GLY A 120 39.85 -3.35 -16.10
N LEU A 121 39.62 -3.17 -14.82
CA LEU A 121 39.26 -1.92 -14.20
C LEU A 121 40.46 -0.95 -14.16
N LYS A 122 40.35 0.23 -14.83
CA LYS A 122 41.43 1.22 -14.87
C LYS A 122 41.00 2.57 -14.28
N GLY A 123 39.87 3.05 -14.61
CA GLY A 123 39.41 4.37 -14.20
C GLY A 123 37.95 4.41 -13.83
N VAL A 124 37.62 5.33 -12.93
CA VAL A 124 36.24 5.57 -12.49
C VAL A 124 35.91 7.07 -12.55
N MET A 125 34.71 7.41 -13.04
CA MET A 125 34.08 8.69 -12.82
C MET A 125 32.78 8.44 -12.07
N SER A 126 32.60 9.03 -10.91
CA SER A 126 31.47 8.73 -10.03
C SER A 126 30.80 9.99 -9.53
N ALA A 127 29.51 9.88 -9.26
CA ALA A 127 28.68 10.90 -8.63
C ALA A 127 27.93 10.34 -7.43
N MET A 128 27.92 11.09 -6.34
CA MET A 128 26.91 10.95 -5.30
C MET A 128 25.69 11.71 -5.76
N VAL A 129 24.75 11.04 -6.38
CA VAL A 129 23.53 11.69 -6.91
C VAL A 129 22.64 12.14 -5.75
N GLU A 130 22.40 11.26 -4.77
CA GLU A 130 21.75 11.57 -3.49
C GLU A 130 22.53 10.98 -2.34
N ASP A 131 22.63 11.73 -1.24
CA ASP A 131 23.43 11.35 -0.06
C ASP A 131 22.59 10.76 1.09
N GLY A 132 21.27 10.62 0.89
CA GLY A 132 20.35 10.09 1.90
C GLY A 132 20.12 11.02 3.09
N SER A 133 20.62 12.27 3.06
CA SER A 133 20.46 13.22 4.16
C SER A 133 19.03 13.73 4.35
N ARG A 134 18.15 13.48 3.40
CA ARG A 134 16.74 13.86 3.41
C ARG A 134 15.85 12.62 3.42
N PRO A 135 15.53 12.07 4.59
CA PRO A 135 14.65 10.91 4.71
C PRO A 135 13.32 11.17 4.00
N GLY A 136 12.80 10.17 3.29
CA GLY A 136 11.51 10.26 2.58
C GLY A 136 11.55 10.94 1.21
N ILE A 137 12.68 11.55 0.78
CA ILE A 137 12.78 12.15 -0.57
C ILE A 137 13.44 11.16 -1.53
N ALA A 138 14.66 10.73 -1.22
CA ALA A 138 15.39 9.74 -2.01
C ALA A 138 16.44 9.05 -1.14
N PRO A 139 16.69 7.75 -1.34
CA PRO A 139 17.79 7.05 -0.67
C PRO A 139 19.14 7.54 -1.17
N LEU A 140 20.21 7.23 -0.41
CA LEU A 140 21.57 7.37 -0.92
C LEU A 140 21.66 6.68 -2.27
N THR A 141 22.09 7.41 -3.29
CA THR A 141 22.15 6.91 -4.67
C THR A 141 23.43 7.34 -5.33
N LYS A 142 24.13 6.37 -5.93
CA LYS A 142 25.40 6.58 -6.63
C LYS A 142 25.28 6.20 -8.09
N LEU A 143 25.99 6.95 -8.94
CA LEU A 143 26.21 6.64 -10.35
C LEU A 143 27.71 6.56 -10.60
N ALA A 144 28.20 5.43 -11.07
CA ALA A 144 29.61 5.20 -11.37
C ALA A 144 29.78 4.69 -12.80
N LEU A 145 30.74 5.28 -13.50
CA LEU A 145 31.17 4.94 -14.86
C LEU A 145 32.56 4.40 -14.76
N PHE A 146 32.82 3.24 -15.35
CA PHE A 146 34.15 2.61 -15.34
C PHE A 146 34.70 2.55 -16.74
N ARG A 147 36.05 2.60 -16.83
CA ARG A 147 36.83 2.33 -18.03
C ARG A 147 37.77 1.19 -17.80
N GLU A 148 37.88 0.39 -18.84
CA GLU A 148 38.83 -0.74 -18.90
C GLU A 148 40.21 -0.29 -19.32
N ASP A 149 41.17 -1.18 -19.12
CA ASP A 149 42.54 -0.99 -19.58
C ASP A 149 42.59 -0.79 -21.11
N GLY A 150 43.51 0.05 -21.58
CA GLY A 150 43.55 0.48 -22.98
C GLY A 150 42.78 1.76 -23.30
N LEU A 151 41.82 2.18 -22.47
CA LEU A 151 41.10 3.45 -22.62
C LEU A 151 41.81 4.59 -21.84
N PRO A 152 41.77 5.83 -22.34
CA PRO A 152 42.26 6.98 -21.58
C PRO A 152 41.34 7.23 -20.37
N ASP A 153 41.89 7.80 -19.29
CA ASP A 153 41.08 8.18 -18.13
C ASP A 153 40.05 9.28 -18.48
N PHE A 154 39.05 9.47 -17.60
CA PHE A 154 38.06 10.51 -17.80
C PHE A 154 38.67 11.90 -17.67
N GLY A 155 38.42 12.75 -18.68
CA GLY A 155 38.99 14.10 -18.76
C GLY A 155 38.11 15.14 -18.02
N ALA A 156 38.71 16.33 -17.82
CA ALA A 156 38.02 17.44 -17.14
C ALA A 156 36.76 17.91 -17.88
N GLU A 157 36.72 17.81 -19.20
CA GLU A 157 35.52 18.16 -19.98
C GLU A 157 34.37 17.18 -19.70
N GLN A 158 34.67 15.87 -19.71
CA GLN A 158 33.67 14.85 -19.37
C GLN A 158 33.15 15.01 -17.95
N LEU A 159 34.03 15.32 -17.00
CA LEU A 159 33.62 15.61 -15.62
C LEU A 159 32.70 16.84 -15.55
N ARG A 160 32.96 17.90 -16.30
CA ARG A 160 32.08 19.09 -16.34
C ARG A 160 30.69 18.74 -16.88
N VAL A 161 30.62 17.98 -17.97
CA VAL A 161 29.34 17.52 -18.54
C VAL A 161 28.60 16.61 -17.54
N PHE A 162 29.31 15.72 -16.90
CA PHE A 162 28.74 14.82 -15.88
C PHE A 162 28.17 15.58 -14.66
N GLN A 163 28.89 16.65 -14.24
CA GLN A 163 28.43 17.57 -13.20
C GLN A 163 27.18 18.36 -13.64
N ALA A 164 27.15 18.82 -14.89
CA ALA A 164 26.00 19.57 -15.43
C ALA A 164 24.72 18.70 -15.52
N LEU A 165 24.85 17.38 -15.67
CA LEU A 165 23.71 16.44 -15.71
C LEU A 165 23.10 16.20 -14.31
N GLN A 166 23.86 16.41 -13.22
CA GLN A 166 23.43 16.06 -11.87
C GLN A 166 22.12 16.71 -11.40
N PRO A 167 21.86 18.01 -11.62
CA PRO A 167 20.59 18.62 -11.19
C PRO A 167 19.36 17.99 -11.84
N THR A 168 19.46 17.65 -13.12
CA THR A 168 18.39 16.98 -13.87
C THR A 168 18.16 15.56 -13.36
N LEU A 169 19.24 14.80 -13.19
CA LEU A 169 19.19 13.43 -12.69
C LEU A 169 18.59 13.37 -11.29
N ARG A 170 18.98 14.30 -10.40
CA ARG A 170 18.42 14.38 -9.04
C ARG A 170 16.91 14.64 -9.06
N ARG A 171 16.43 15.57 -9.90
CA ARG A 171 15.00 15.83 -10.03
C ARG A 171 14.24 14.60 -10.53
N ALA A 172 14.76 13.92 -11.54
CA ALA A 172 14.17 12.70 -12.06
C ALA A 172 14.11 11.59 -10.99
N LEU A 173 15.18 11.42 -10.20
CA LEU A 173 15.21 10.47 -9.08
C LEU A 173 14.23 10.84 -7.97
N HIS A 174 14.11 12.12 -7.60
CA HIS A 174 13.13 12.56 -6.60
C HIS A 174 11.71 12.19 -7.05
N SER A 175 11.36 12.47 -8.31
CA SER A 175 10.06 12.10 -8.87
C SER A 175 9.88 10.58 -8.90
N TYR A 176 10.92 9.83 -9.32
CA TYR A 176 10.89 8.36 -9.32
C TYR A 176 10.60 7.80 -7.92
N TRP A 177 11.36 8.23 -6.90
CA TRP A 177 11.17 7.74 -5.54
C TRP A 177 9.84 8.16 -4.92
N ALA A 178 9.36 9.37 -5.23
CA ALA A 178 8.02 9.80 -4.82
C ALA A 178 6.94 8.89 -5.42
N PHE A 179 7.01 8.54 -6.71
CA PHE A 179 6.09 7.59 -7.33
C PHE A 179 6.22 6.18 -6.73
N GLN A 180 7.43 5.73 -6.40
CA GLN A 180 7.60 4.42 -5.74
C GLN A 180 6.98 4.41 -4.33
N HIS A 181 7.11 5.48 -3.55
CA HIS A 181 6.46 5.62 -2.25
C HIS A 181 4.94 5.56 -2.37
N LEU A 182 4.36 6.36 -3.27
CA LEU A 182 2.91 6.34 -3.51
C LEU A 182 2.40 4.95 -3.92
N ARG A 183 3.14 4.23 -4.75
CA ARG A 183 2.81 2.85 -5.13
C ARG A 183 2.84 1.91 -3.93
N LEU A 184 3.89 1.98 -3.10
CA LEU A 184 3.99 1.11 -1.91
C LEU A 184 2.90 1.40 -0.88
N GLU A 185 2.56 2.67 -0.67
CA GLU A 185 1.44 3.04 0.20
C GLU A 185 0.13 2.48 -0.34
N GLY A 186 -0.09 2.59 -1.64
CA GLY A 186 -1.24 2.01 -2.32
C GLY A 186 -1.29 0.48 -2.21
N ASP A 187 -0.20 -0.19 -2.49
CA ASP A 187 -0.08 -1.66 -2.37
C ASP A 187 -0.33 -2.11 -0.92
N ALA A 188 0.15 -1.37 0.09
CA ALA A 188 -0.09 -1.66 1.50
C ALA A 188 -1.57 -1.51 1.87
N VAL A 189 -2.25 -0.48 1.34
CA VAL A 189 -3.70 -0.30 1.51
C VAL A 189 -4.47 -1.46 0.88
N GLU A 190 -4.15 -1.82 -0.38
CA GLU A 190 -4.78 -2.96 -1.05
C GLU A 190 -4.55 -4.28 -0.31
N GLN A 191 -3.31 -4.57 0.10
CA GLN A 191 -2.99 -5.79 0.85
C GLN A 191 -3.74 -5.85 2.18
N THR A 192 -3.85 -4.72 2.87
CA THR A 192 -4.61 -4.63 4.12
C THR A 192 -6.08 -4.94 3.90
N LEU A 193 -6.70 -4.30 2.91
CA LEU A 193 -8.10 -4.55 2.56
C LEU A 193 -8.33 -5.99 2.09
N GLU A 194 -7.40 -6.56 1.30
CA GLU A 194 -7.48 -7.93 0.78
C GLU A 194 -7.40 -8.98 1.92
N ALA A 195 -6.63 -8.71 2.98
CA ALA A 195 -6.51 -9.58 4.14
C ALA A 195 -7.74 -9.53 5.06
N MET A 196 -8.60 -8.52 4.94
CA MET A 196 -9.80 -8.40 5.78
C MET A 196 -10.80 -9.51 5.48
N PRO A 197 -11.31 -10.20 6.53
CA PRO A 197 -12.35 -11.20 6.36
C PRO A 197 -13.73 -10.58 6.04
N THR A 198 -13.90 -9.30 6.34
CA THR A 198 -15.11 -8.53 6.03
C THR A 198 -15.13 -8.15 4.55
N PRO A 199 -16.22 -8.37 3.82
CA PRO A 199 -16.39 -7.89 2.46
C PRO A 199 -16.30 -6.36 2.39
N VAL A 200 -15.32 -5.86 1.64
CA VAL A 200 -15.04 -4.43 1.47
C VAL A 200 -15.03 -4.08 -0.01
N MET A 201 -15.70 -3.01 -0.35
CA MET A 201 -15.72 -2.42 -1.70
C MET A 201 -15.40 -0.92 -1.60
N VAL A 202 -14.64 -0.42 -2.56
CA VAL A 202 -14.35 1.02 -2.73
C VAL A 202 -15.13 1.49 -3.95
N LEU A 203 -16.03 2.45 -3.73
CA LEU A 203 -17.01 2.87 -4.72
C LEU A 203 -16.92 4.37 -5.00
N ARG A 204 -17.30 4.76 -6.19
CA ARG A 204 -17.69 6.13 -6.50
C ARG A 204 -19.17 6.34 -6.12
N ARG A 205 -19.58 7.60 -6.00
CA ARG A 205 -20.96 8.00 -5.71
C ARG A 205 -21.99 7.35 -6.66
N ASP A 206 -21.63 7.19 -7.93
CA ASP A 206 -22.52 6.58 -8.94
C ASP A 206 -22.56 5.05 -8.89
N GLY A 207 -21.90 4.42 -7.90
CA GLY A 207 -21.79 2.98 -7.75
C GLY A 207 -20.67 2.34 -8.56
N THR A 208 -19.84 3.11 -9.27
CA THR A 208 -18.66 2.57 -9.96
C THR A 208 -17.71 1.92 -8.96
N LEU A 209 -17.33 0.67 -9.23
CA LEU A 209 -16.46 -0.14 -8.39
C LEU A 209 -15.00 0.11 -8.75
N HIS A 210 -14.22 0.65 -7.83
CA HIS A 210 -12.77 0.81 -7.97
C HIS A 210 -12.01 -0.40 -7.43
N TYR A 211 -12.49 -0.95 -6.31
CA TYR A 211 -11.86 -2.09 -5.66
C TYR A 211 -12.89 -2.97 -4.93
N ALA A 212 -12.64 -4.27 -4.91
CA ALA A 212 -13.34 -5.23 -4.06
C ALA A 212 -12.34 -6.25 -3.54
N ASN A 213 -12.30 -6.47 -2.23
CA ASN A 213 -11.44 -7.49 -1.65
C ASN A 213 -11.97 -8.91 -1.93
N ARG A 214 -11.16 -9.92 -1.60
CA ARG A 214 -11.51 -11.34 -1.81
C ARG A 214 -12.86 -11.72 -1.20
N ALA A 215 -13.16 -11.20 0.00
CA ALA A 215 -14.42 -11.48 0.67
C ALA A 215 -15.63 -10.88 -0.09
N ALA A 216 -15.49 -9.67 -0.64
CA ALA A 216 -16.55 -9.04 -1.46
C ALA A 216 -16.73 -9.77 -2.81
N LYS A 217 -15.63 -10.18 -3.47
CA LYS A 217 -15.67 -11.01 -4.69
C LYS A 217 -16.37 -12.36 -4.45
N ALA A 218 -16.17 -12.96 -3.28
CA ALA A 218 -16.90 -14.17 -2.89
C ALA A 218 -18.42 -13.94 -2.76
N LEU A 219 -18.87 -12.75 -2.35
CA LEU A 219 -20.29 -12.41 -2.34
C LEU A 219 -20.86 -12.20 -3.74
N GLU A 220 -20.06 -11.73 -4.69
CA GLU A 220 -20.45 -11.62 -6.09
C GLU A 220 -20.68 -13.00 -6.70
N VAL A 221 -19.75 -13.94 -6.49
CA VAL A 221 -19.91 -15.35 -6.93
C VAL A 221 -21.17 -16.00 -6.35
N ARG A 222 -21.52 -15.64 -5.11
CA ARG A 222 -22.75 -16.14 -4.43
C ARG A 222 -24.02 -15.39 -4.82
N GLY A 223 -23.94 -14.42 -5.73
CA GLY A 223 -25.06 -13.63 -6.20
C GLY A 223 -25.62 -12.62 -5.16
N VAL A 224 -24.93 -12.43 -4.04
CA VAL A 224 -25.30 -11.44 -3.00
C VAL A 224 -24.97 -10.03 -3.48
N VAL A 225 -23.81 -9.85 -4.11
CA VAL A 225 -23.43 -8.61 -4.78
C VAL A 225 -23.58 -8.84 -6.30
N GLN A 226 -24.14 -7.89 -7.01
CA GLN A 226 -24.18 -7.90 -8.46
C GLN A 226 -23.59 -6.62 -9.01
N ALA A 227 -22.66 -6.77 -9.94
CA ALA A 227 -22.07 -5.66 -10.68
C ALA A 227 -22.34 -5.85 -12.18
N SER A 228 -22.55 -4.75 -12.88
CA SER A 228 -22.70 -4.71 -14.35
C SER A 228 -21.97 -3.49 -14.89
N ALA A 229 -21.18 -3.69 -15.95
CA ALA A 229 -20.37 -2.64 -16.56
C ALA A 229 -19.49 -1.86 -15.56
N GLY A 230 -18.88 -2.55 -14.59
CA GLY A 230 -18.02 -1.94 -13.58
C GLY A 230 -18.76 -1.17 -12.48
N ARG A 231 -20.09 -1.31 -12.38
CA ARG A 231 -20.90 -0.69 -11.34
C ARG A 231 -21.63 -1.73 -10.50
N VAL A 232 -21.68 -1.50 -9.19
CA VAL A 232 -22.52 -2.29 -8.30
C VAL A 232 -23.97 -1.88 -8.48
N THR A 233 -24.79 -2.81 -8.94
CA THR A 233 -26.20 -2.58 -9.28
C THR A 233 -27.16 -3.14 -8.24
N ARG A 234 -26.70 -4.13 -7.47
CA ARG A 234 -27.51 -4.75 -6.41
C ARG A 234 -26.64 -5.33 -5.31
N ILE A 235 -27.10 -5.19 -4.07
CA ILE A 235 -26.52 -5.87 -2.91
C ILE A 235 -27.68 -6.58 -2.19
N ALA A 236 -27.64 -7.90 -2.12
CA ALA A 236 -28.74 -8.76 -1.68
C ALA A 236 -30.04 -8.43 -2.45
N GLN A 237 -31.08 -8.02 -1.75
CA GLN A 237 -32.35 -7.62 -2.38
C GLN A 237 -32.50 -6.09 -2.53
N VAL A 238 -31.44 -5.33 -2.20
CA VAL A 238 -31.42 -3.87 -2.39
C VAL A 238 -31.02 -3.57 -3.82
N GLY A 239 -32.00 -3.18 -4.62
CA GLY A 239 -31.78 -2.81 -6.03
C GLY A 239 -31.13 -1.44 -6.21
N GLN A 240 -30.76 -1.14 -7.45
CA GLN A 240 -29.95 0.01 -7.85
C GLN A 240 -30.50 1.36 -7.32
N ALA A 241 -31.79 1.62 -7.42
CA ALA A 241 -32.39 2.89 -7.00
C ALA A 241 -32.18 3.16 -5.49
N ARG A 242 -32.40 2.14 -4.66
CA ARG A 242 -32.23 2.26 -3.20
C ARG A 242 -30.75 2.34 -2.81
N LEU A 243 -29.90 1.60 -3.51
CA LEU A 243 -28.45 1.67 -3.32
C LEU A 243 -27.94 3.07 -3.70
N GLN A 244 -28.40 3.65 -4.80
CA GLN A 244 -28.03 4.99 -5.23
C GLN A 244 -28.41 6.06 -4.20
N VAL A 245 -29.62 6.00 -3.64
CA VAL A 245 -30.03 6.91 -2.56
C VAL A 245 -29.09 6.80 -1.36
N ALA A 246 -28.68 5.59 -0.98
CA ALA A 246 -27.76 5.39 0.14
C ALA A 246 -26.35 5.92 -0.16
N LEU A 247 -25.84 5.72 -1.36
CA LEU A 247 -24.55 6.28 -1.82
C LEU A 247 -24.60 7.82 -1.82
N ASP A 248 -25.71 8.39 -2.30
CA ASP A 248 -25.91 9.84 -2.27
C ASP A 248 -25.92 10.40 -0.85
N LEU A 249 -26.63 9.76 0.07
CA LEU A 249 -26.65 10.16 1.47
C LEU A 249 -25.28 10.07 2.14
N ALA A 250 -24.51 9.00 1.83
CA ALA A 250 -23.15 8.85 2.35
C ALA A 250 -22.21 9.95 1.85
N THR A 251 -22.37 10.43 0.60
CA THR A 251 -21.46 11.41 0.00
C THR A 251 -21.81 12.87 0.32
N ILE A 252 -23.08 13.20 0.55
CA ILE A 252 -23.54 14.58 0.84
C ILE A 252 -23.04 15.08 2.22
N GLY A 253 -22.58 14.19 3.09
CA GLY A 253 -21.95 14.58 4.36
C GLY A 253 -22.92 14.87 5.49
N LEU A 254 -24.21 14.51 5.34
CA LEU A 254 -25.21 14.58 6.42
C LEU A 254 -24.98 13.51 7.49
N ALA A 255 -24.27 12.43 7.15
CA ALA A 255 -23.82 11.41 8.09
C ALA A 255 -22.43 10.91 7.64
N GLN A 256 -21.54 10.63 8.58
CA GLN A 256 -20.25 10.00 8.27
C GLN A 256 -20.43 8.54 7.84
N GLU A 257 -21.49 7.91 8.29
CA GLU A 257 -21.84 6.52 8.01
C GLU A 257 -23.35 6.39 7.72
N VAL A 258 -23.67 5.62 6.70
CA VAL A 258 -25.05 5.21 6.35
C VAL A 258 -25.12 3.69 6.46
N ALA A 259 -25.96 3.19 7.36
CA ALA A 259 -26.21 1.76 7.51
C ALA A 259 -27.54 1.37 6.84
N LEU A 260 -27.49 0.42 5.92
CA LEU A 260 -28.67 -0.20 5.32
C LEU A 260 -28.79 -1.64 5.80
N TRP A 261 -29.92 -1.97 6.42
CA TRP A 261 -30.24 -3.38 6.69
C TRP A 261 -30.63 -4.06 5.37
N LEU A 262 -29.92 -5.13 5.08
CA LEU A 262 -30.18 -5.95 3.91
C LEU A 262 -31.22 -7.01 4.27
N PRO A 263 -32.24 -7.25 3.43
CA PRO A 263 -33.07 -8.44 3.55
C PRO A 263 -32.20 -9.68 3.51
N GLN A 264 -32.51 -10.67 4.34
CA GLN A 264 -31.70 -11.87 4.57
C GLN A 264 -31.21 -12.50 3.27
N PRO A 265 -29.89 -12.49 2.99
CA PRO A 265 -29.36 -13.29 1.90
C PRO A 265 -29.39 -14.77 2.26
N VAL A 266 -29.55 -15.63 1.29
CA VAL A 266 -29.59 -17.09 1.50
C VAL A 266 -28.35 -17.54 2.24
N GLY A 267 -28.52 -18.15 3.41
CA GLY A 267 -27.43 -18.68 4.26
C GLY A 267 -26.87 -17.73 5.31
N PHE A 268 -27.49 -16.53 5.49
CA PHE A 268 -27.11 -15.59 6.55
C PHE A 268 -28.36 -15.14 7.33
N SER A 269 -28.22 -14.97 8.64
CA SER A 269 -29.34 -14.54 9.50
C SER A 269 -29.58 -13.04 9.46
N THR A 270 -28.52 -12.27 9.29
CA THR A 270 -28.59 -10.82 9.16
C THR A 270 -27.52 -10.33 8.21
N ALA A 271 -27.78 -9.23 7.55
CA ALA A 271 -26.77 -8.53 6.77
C ALA A 271 -27.01 -7.02 6.88
N ALA A 272 -25.96 -6.27 7.00
CA ALA A 272 -25.97 -4.81 6.96
C ALA A 272 -24.93 -4.32 5.95
N LEU A 273 -25.30 -3.30 5.20
CA LEU A 273 -24.37 -2.56 4.34
C LEU A 273 -24.04 -1.25 5.05
N HIS A 274 -22.77 -1.10 5.40
CA HIS A 274 -22.23 0.12 5.96
C HIS A 274 -21.54 0.90 4.84
N LEU A 275 -21.95 2.15 4.66
CA LEU A 275 -21.37 3.07 3.67
C LEU A 275 -20.72 4.21 4.45
N THR A 276 -19.40 4.32 4.33
CA THR A 276 -18.62 5.38 4.98
C THR A 276 -18.06 6.31 3.92
N ARG A 277 -18.25 7.61 4.11
CA ARG A 277 -17.64 8.61 3.24
C ARG A 277 -16.12 8.57 3.34
N LEU A 278 -15.44 8.54 2.21
CA LEU A 278 -14.00 8.72 2.13
C LEU A 278 -13.65 10.20 2.13
N LEU A 279 -12.78 10.60 3.04
CA LEU A 279 -12.24 11.96 3.06
C LEU A 279 -11.11 12.09 2.06
N PRO A 280 -10.92 13.25 1.41
CA PRO A 280 -9.86 13.46 0.41
C PRO A 280 -8.44 13.13 0.92
N ASP A 281 -8.20 13.34 2.22
CA ASP A 281 -6.89 13.13 2.85
C ASP A 281 -6.72 11.70 3.42
N SER A 282 -7.67 10.80 3.17
CA SER A 282 -7.53 9.40 3.60
C SER A 282 -6.55 8.65 2.69
N GLY A 283 -5.78 7.72 3.25
CA GLY A 283 -4.87 6.86 2.46
C GLY A 283 -5.59 6.10 1.34
N ILE A 284 -6.88 5.76 1.53
CA ILE A 284 -7.72 5.10 0.52
C ILE A 284 -8.00 6.06 -0.64
N SER A 285 -8.35 7.32 -0.38
CA SER A 285 -8.59 8.34 -1.40
C SER A 285 -7.31 8.72 -2.15
N GLY A 286 -6.15 8.67 -1.50
CA GLY A 286 -4.84 8.85 -2.15
C GLY A 286 -4.57 7.77 -3.20
N HIS A 287 -4.96 6.53 -2.91
CA HIS A 287 -4.76 5.40 -3.84
C HIS A 287 -5.84 5.36 -4.95
N TRP A 288 -7.10 5.65 -4.61
CA TRP A 288 -8.20 5.79 -5.57
C TRP A 288 -8.79 7.20 -5.54
N PRO A 289 -8.22 8.16 -6.29
CA PRO A 289 -8.60 9.59 -6.21
C PRO A 289 -10.08 9.88 -6.55
N GLN A 290 -10.73 8.98 -7.26
CA GLN A 290 -12.15 9.12 -7.62
C GLN A 290 -13.08 8.35 -6.68
N ALA A 291 -12.54 7.66 -5.67
CA ALA A 291 -13.33 6.95 -4.68
C ALA A 291 -13.95 7.92 -3.68
N GLU A 292 -15.23 7.73 -3.40
CA GLU A 292 -16.01 8.61 -2.51
C GLU A 292 -16.60 7.85 -1.32
N VAL A 293 -16.77 6.52 -1.44
CA VAL A 293 -17.45 5.68 -0.45
C VAL A 293 -16.70 4.37 -0.23
N LEU A 294 -16.45 4.05 1.03
CA LEU A 294 -16.08 2.71 1.49
C LEU A 294 -17.36 1.96 1.89
N ALA A 295 -17.63 0.87 1.20
CA ALA A 295 -18.80 0.02 1.47
C ALA A 295 -18.33 -1.29 2.13
N MET A 296 -18.85 -1.61 3.30
CA MET A 296 -18.60 -2.86 4.00
C MET A 296 -19.91 -3.64 4.16
N VAL A 297 -19.89 -4.92 3.82
CA VAL A 297 -21.03 -5.81 4.03
C VAL A 297 -20.77 -6.63 5.29
N GLN A 298 -21.49 -6.32 6.34
CA GLN A 298 -21.45 -7.10 7.56
C GLN A 298 -22.46 -8.25 7.44
N LEU A 299 -21.95 -9.47 7.52
CA LEU A 299 -22.74 -10.69 7.53
C LEU A 299 -22.73 -11.25 8.95
N GLY A 300 -23.90 -11.33 9.57
CA GLY A 300 -24.01 -11.79 10.93
C GLY A 300 -24.20 -13.30 11.04
N ASN A 301 -23.67 -13.88 12.10
CA ASN A 301 -24.03 -15.23 12.54
C ASN A 301 -25.23 -15.12 13.47
N ALA A 302 -26.33 -15.83 13.19
CA ALA A 302 -27.60 -15.74 13.94
C ALA A 302 -27.41 -15.80 15.47
N ALA A 303 -26.51 -16.65 15.94
CA ALA A 303 -26.29 -16.83 17.37
C ALA A 303 -25.56 -15.64 18.02
N LEU A 304 -24.54 -15.10 17.37
CA LEU A 304 -23.77 -13.93 17.87
C LEU A 304 -24.59 -12.65 17.80
N ASP A 305 -25.39 -12.48 16.74
CA ASP A 305 -26.24 -11.31 16.57
C ASP A 305 -27.40 -11.29 17.58
N LYS A 306 -27.96 -12.46 17.89
CA LYS A 306 -29.04 -12.59 18.89
C LYS A 306 -28.53 -12.18 20.28
N GLU A 307 -27.33 -12.62 20.67
CA GLU A 307 -26.71 -12.26 21.94
C GLU A 307 -26.37 -10.76 22.00
N ALA A 308 -25.78 -10.20 20.95
CA ALA A 308 -25.45 -8.78 20.86
C ALA A 308 -26.71 -7.90 20.92
N ARG A 309 -27.79 -8.29 20.22
CA ARG A 309 -29.09 -7.58 20.30
C ARG A 309 -29.73 -7.69 21.66
N MET A 310 -29.63 -8.88 22.27
CA MET A 310 -30.12 -9.08 23.64
C MET A 310 -29.40 -8.13 24.61
N GLN A 311 -28.08 -8.03 24.50
CA GLN A 311 -27.26 -7.12 25.31
C GLN A 311 -27.65 -5.64 25.05
N ALA A 312 -27.80 -5.25 23.78
CA ALA A 312 -28.20 -3.89 23.40
C ALA A 312 -29.62 -3.53 23.96
N VAL A 313 -30.60 -4.44 23.82
CA VAL A 313 -31.95 -4.24 24.39
C VAL A 313 -31.88 -4.19 25.92
N THR A 314 -31.09 -5.07 26.55
CA THR A 314 -30.88 -5.09 28.00
C THR A 314 -30.37 -3.76 28.52
N ALA A 315 -29.29 -3.22 27.89
CA ALA A 315 -28.70 -1.96 28.29
C ALA A 315 -29.61 -0.76 28.02
N ARG A 316 -30.22 -0.69 26.83
CA ARG A 316 -31.08 0.44 26.41
C ARG A 316 -32.36 0.52 27.21
N CYS A 317 -33.00 -0.63 27.50
CA CYS A 317 -34.26 -0.69 28.20
C CYS A 317 -34.09 -0.96 29.71
N ARG A 318 -32.87 -0.98 30.23
CA ARG A 318 -32.53 -1.22 31.64
C ARG A 318 -33.26 -2.45 32.21
N LEU A 319 -33.15 -3.59 31.50
CA LEU A 319 -33.78 -4.82 31.93
C LEU A 319 -33.04 -5.38 33.15
N THR A 320 -33.84 -5.91 34.09
CA THR A 320 -33.29 -6.60 35.26
C THR A 320 -32.80 -8.01 34.89
N PRO A 321 -31.87 -8.63 35.65
CA PRO A 321 -31.40 -9.98 35.39
C PRO A 321 -32.52 -11.02 35.24
N ALA A 322 -33.58 -10.92 36.01
CA ALA A 322 -34.74 -11.81 35.93
C ALA A 322 -35.53 -11.61 34.63
N GLU A 323 -35.74 -10.35 34.19
CA GLU A 323 -36.35 -10.02 32.91
C GLU A 323 -35.51 -10.51 31.73
N VAL A 324 -34.17 -10.40 31.77
CA VAL A 324 -33.27 -10.91 30.76
C VAL A 324 -33.36 -12.44 30.67
N GLN A 325 -33.38 -13.16 31.79
CA GLN A 325 -33.55 -14.61 31.78
C GLN A 325 -34.88 -15.04 31.16
N VAL A 326 -35.99 -14.40 31.55
CA VAL A 326 -37.30 -14.67 30.95
C VAL A 326 -37.26 -14.39 29.44
N LEU A 327 -36.70 -13.25 29.02
CA LEU A 327 -36.60 -12.87 27.62
C LEU A 327 -35.77 -13.84 26.80
N LYS A 328 -34.61 -14.30 27.33
CA LYS A 328 -33.73 -15.32 26.67
C LYS A 328 -34.46 -16.63 26.38
N ARG A 329 -35.24 -17.12 27.35
CA ARG A 329 -36.00 -18.36 27.18
C ARG A 329 -37.15 -18.22 26.22
N LEU A 330 -37.92 -17.13 26.31
CA LEU A 330 -39.00 -16.83 25.35
C LEU A 330 -38.44 -16.67 23.93
N ALA A 331 -37.28 -16.04 23.79
CA ALA A 331 -36.58 -15.92 22.50
C ALA A 331 -36.04 -17.25 21.94
N ASN A 332 -35.98 -18.30 22.75
CA ASN A 332 -35.69 -19.68 22.30
C ASN A 332 -36.99 -20.49 22.02
N GLY A 333 -38.16 -19.82 22.02
CA GLY A 333 -39.43 -20.48 21.71
C GLY A 333 -40.08 -21.22 22.90
N GLU A 334 -39.56 -21.06 24.15
CA GLU A 334 -40.13 -21.70 25.32
C GLU A 334 -41.47 -21.02 25.70
N ALA A 335 -42.49 -21.83 26.05
CA ALA A 335 -43.74 -21.33 26.55
C ALA A 335 -43.62 -20.77 28.00
N ALA A 336 -44.49 -19.87 28.39
CA ALA A 336 -44.45 -19.24 29.73
C ALA A 336 -44.49 -20.21 30.87
N GLU A 337 -45.19 -21.34 30.71
CA GLU A 337 -45.30 -22.44 31.65
C GLU A 337 -43.94 -23.16 31.81
N THR A 338 -43.21 -23.40 30.71
CA THR A 338 -41.89 -24.02 30.71
C THR A 338 -40.87 -23.10 31.38
N VAL A 339 -40.93 -21.77 31.04
CA VAL A 339 -40.07 -20.75 31.65
C VAL A 339 -40.30 -20.66 33.16
N ALA A 340 -41.56 -20.77 33.63
CA ALA A 340 -41.91 -20.74 35.04
C ALA A 340 -41.28 -21.93 35.79
N GLY A 341 -41.43 -23.14 35.25
CA GLY A 341 -40.82 -24.34 35.82
C GLY A 341 -39.29 -24.29 35.91
N ALA A 342 -38.65 -23.83 34.82
CA ALA A 342 -37.22 -23.73 34.73
C ALA A 342 -36.58 -22.64 35.62
N ASN A 343 -37.32 -21.58 35.91
CA ASN A 343 -36.90 -20.51 36.82
C ASN A 343 -37.39 -20.68 38.27
N HIS A 344 -38.08 -21.78 38.57
CA HIS A 344 -38.67 -22.09 39.89
C HIS A 344 -39.59 -20.97 40.42
N VAL A 345 -40.39 -20.37 39.53
CA VAL A 345 -41.36 -19.32 39.87
C VAL A 345 -42.76 -19.66 39.36
N GLY A 346 -43.77 -18.95 39.85
CA GLY A 346 -45.13 -19.13 39.36
C GLY A 346 -45.33 -18.58 37.93
N VAL A 347 -46.24 -19.17 37.16
CA VAL A 347 -46.60 -18.70 35.82
C VAL A 347 -47.07 -17.23 35.85
N SER A 348 -47.76 -16.83 36.94
CA SER A 348 -48.19 -15.41 37.17
C SER A 348 -46.98 -14.46 37.24
N THR A 349 -45.89 -14.89 37.87
CA THR A 349 -44.61 -14.14 37.95
C THR A 349 -44.00 -13.96 36.58
N VAL A 350 -43.94 -15.02 35.76
CA VAL A 350 -43.45 -14.91 34.37
C VAL A 350 -44.29 -13.97 33.54
N ARG A 351 -45.63 -14.04 33.67
CA ARG A 351 -46.56 -13.09 32.99
C ARG A 351 -46.36 -11.65 33.43
N THR A 352 -46.03 -11.41 34.69
CA THR A 352 -45.66 -10.08 35.20
C THR A 352 -44.35 -9.59 34.57
N HIS A 353 -43.32 -10.45 34.48
CA HIS A 353 -42.06 -10.09 33.78
C HIS A 353 -42.29 -9.82 32.29
N ILE A 354 -43.14 -10.60 31.60
CA ILE A 354 -43.53 -10.34 30.21
C ILE A 354 -44.18 -8.94 30.06
N ARG A 355 -45.10 -8.57 30.95
CA ARG A 355 -45.72 -7.24 30.94
C ARG A 355 -44.67 -6.14 31.11
N HIS A 356 -43.77 -6.25 32.11
CA HIS A 356 -42.70 -5.27 32.33
C HIS A 356 -41.73 -5.20 31.15
N LEU A 357 -41.42 -6.33 30.50
CA LEU A 357 -40.59 -6.36 29.27
C LEU A 357 -41.27 -5.55 28.16
N LEU A 358 -42.57 -5.75 27.92
CA LEU A 358 -43.30 -5.03 26.88
C LEU A 358 -43.41 -3.53 27.20
N GLU A 359 -43.63 -3.16 28.46
CA GLU A 359 -43.65 -1.76 28.91
C GLU A 359 -42.27 -1.08 28.69
N LYS A 360 -41.21 -1.70 29.17
CA LYS A 360 -39.83 -1.15 29.06
C LYS A 360 -39.32 -1.06 27.62
N THR A 361 -39.73 -2.01 26.77
CA THR A 361 -39.31 -2.03 25.36
C THR A 361 -40.26 -1.27 24.44
N HIS A 362 -41.34 -0.74 24.97
CA HIS A 362 -42.43 -0.07 24.22
C HIS A 362 -43.02 -0.95 23.10
N CYS A 363 -42.99 -2.27 23.28
CA CYS A 363 -43.59 -3.23 22.37
C CYS A 363 -45.04 -3.54 22.81
N ARG A 364 -45.96 -3.68 21.83
CA ARG A 364 -47.33 -4.03 22.12
C ARG A 364 -47.55 -5.54 22.32
N ARG A 365 -46.75 -6.35 21.67
CA ARG A 365 -46.85 -7.81 21.70
C ARG A 365 -45.47 -8.45 21.84
N MET A 366 -45.39 -9.63 22.43
CA MET A 366 -44.15 -10.38 22.55
C MET A 366 -43.51 -10.68 21.17
N VAL A 367 -44.34 -10.96 20.17
CA VAL A 367 -43.86 -11.19 18.79
C VAL A 367 -43.09 -9.98 18.23
N ASP A 368 -43.53 -8.76 18.57
CA ASP A 368 -42.82 -7.53 18.13
C ASP A 368 -41.45 -7.42 18.81
N LEU A 369 -41.35 -7.78 20.09
CA LEU A 369 -40.12 -7.80 20.84
C LEU A 369 -39.18 -8.91 20.32
N LEU A 370 -39.69 -10.11 20.06
CA LEU A 370 -38.94 -11.21 19.49
C LEU A 370 -38.40 -10.90 18.08
N ARG A 371 -39.18 -10.17 17.27
CA ARG A 371 -38.78 -9.70 15.95
C ARG A 371 -37.60 -8.71 16.03
N ILE A 372 -37.56 -7.86 17.05
CA ILE A 372 -36.43 -6.97 17.32
C ILE A 372 -35.18 -7.77 17.68
N LEU A 373 -35.33 -8.95 18.31
CA LEU A 373 -34.23 -9.82 18.68
C LEU A 373 -33.78 -10.78 17.57
N GLY A 374 -34.54 -10.87 16.45
CA GLY A 374 -34.01 -11.60 15.28
C GLY A 374 -34.76 -12.85 14.84
N GLU A 375 -36.05 -12.93 15.07
CA GLU A 375 -36.89 -13.79 14.21
C GLU A 375 -37.18 -13.15 12.85
#